data_82aa928ab17cc74b556939c75fdd863e
#
_entry.id   82aa928ab17cc74b556939c75fdd863e
#
_cell.length_a   1.000
_cell.length_b   1.000
_cell.length_c   1.000
_cell.angle_alpha   90.00
_cell.angle_beta   90.00
_cell.angle_gamma   90.00
#
_symmetry.space_group_name_H-M   'P 1'
#
loop_
_entity.id
_entity.type
_entity.pdbx_description
1 polymer ?
#
loop_
_entity_poly.entity_id
_entity_poly.type
_entity_poly.pdbx_seq_one_letter_code
_entity_poly.pdbx_strand_id
1 'polypeptide(L)'
;MVSVGRTNMSEFAFSGLGINPHYGTPENPASSDVPRLPGGSSSGAGVAVAAGLVPVAMGTDTGGSIRIPAAFNGTVGYKATRGRYDMHGVFPLSKSLDSLGPLCR
;
A
#
# COMPACT_ATOMS: atom_id res chain seq x y z
N MET A 1 -8.63 12.96 10.39
CA MET A 1 -8.78 12.29 9.07
C MET A 1 -10.09 11.52 9.09
N VAL A 2 -10.89 11.59 8.02
CA VAL A 2 -12.13 10.82 7.87
C VAL A 2 -11.82 9.60 7.00
N SER A 3 -12.11 8.40 7.51
CA SER A 3 -11.95 7.17 6.73
C SER A 3 -13.15 7.01 5.77
N VAL A 4 -12.86 6.90 4.49
CA VAL A 4 -13.89 6.76 3.43
C VAL A 4 -13.95 5.34 2.86
N GLY A 5 -13.04 4.46 3.25
CA GLY A 5 -13.02 3.07 2.79
C GLY A 5 -11.78 2.31 3.25
N ARG A 6 -11.73 1.05 2.82
CA ARG A 6 -10.58 0.16 2.99
C ARG A 6 -10.05 -0.23 1.62
N THR A 7 -8.77 -0.44 1.53
CA THR A 7 -8.09 -0.79 0.29
C THR A 7 -7.60 -2.23 0.31
N ASN A 8 -7.44 -2.80 -0.87
CA ASN A 8 -6.88 -4.13 -1.05
C ASN A 8 -5.39 -4.17 -0.69
N MET A 9 -4.90 -5.35 -0.35
CA MET A 9 -3.49 -5.59 -0.07
C MET A 9 -3.15 -7.06 -0.35
N SER A 10 -1.85 -7.37 -0.48
CA SER A 10 -1.41 -8.77 -0.40
C SER A 10 -1.72 -9.33 0.97
N GLU A 11 -2.23 -10.56 1.01
CA GLU A 11 -2.60 -11.23 2.26
C GLU A 11 -1.43 -11.25 3.24
N PHE A 12 -1.71 -10.95 4.50
CA PHE A 12 -0.70 -10.85 5.58
C PHE A 12 0.50 -9.94 5.27
N ALA A 13 0.36 -9.00 4.35
CA ALA A 13 1.44 -8.10 3.91
C ALA A 13 2.68 -8.82 3.33
N PHE A 14 2.55 -10.08 2.92
CA PHE A 14 3.68 -10.96 2.58
C PHE A 14 3.97 -11.05 1.07
N SER A 15 3.92 -9.93 0.36
CA SER A 15 4.37 -9.85 -1.04
C SER A 15 4.58 -8.41 -1.49
N GLY A 16 5.63 -8.17 -2.27
CA GLY A 16 5.88 -6.89 -2.95
C GLY A 16 5.12 -6.72 -4.27
N LEU A 17 4.38 -7.73 -4.73
CA LEU A 17 3.70 -7.70 -6.03
C LEU A 17 2.30 -7.08 -5.98
N GLY A 18 1.62 -7.18 -4.85
CA GLY A 18 0.25 -6.68 -4.69
C GLY A 18 -0.84 -7.67 -5.10
N ILE A 19 -0.47 -8.91 -5.42
CA ILE A 19 -1.41 -9.95 -5.82
C ILE A 19 -2.24 -10.39 -4.61
N ASN A 20 -3.55 -10.51 -4.82
CA ASN A 20 -4.47 -11.10 -3.87
C ASN A 20 -5.46 -12.00 -4.63
N PRO A 21 -5.35 -13.34 -4.51
CA PRO A 21 -6.21 -14.27 -5.24
C PRO A 21 -7.64 -14.32 -4.71
N HIS A 22 -7.91 -13.87 -3.49
CA HIS A 22 -9.23 -13.94 -2.86
C HIS A 22 -10.11 -12.73 -3.17
N TYR A 23 -9.50 -11.54 -3.21
CA TYR A 23 -10.22 -10.27 -3.39
C TYR A 23 -9.90 -9.58 -4.73
N GLY A 24 -9.10 -10.24 -5.57
CA GLY A 24 -8.61 -9.67 -6.81
C GLY A 24 -7.38 -8.79 -6.63
N THR A 25 -6.72 -8.50 -7.74
CA THR A 25 -5.52 -7.65 -7.76
C THR A 25 -5.86 -6.37 -8.52
N PRO A 26 -5.74 -5.20 -7.90
CA PRO A 26 -5.98 -3.96 -8.62
C PRO A 26 -4.89 -3.75 -9.67
N GLU A 27 -5.30 -3.23 -10.82
CA GLU A 27 -4.37 -2.89 -11.90
C GLU A 27 -3.68 -1.56 -11.61
N ASN A 28 -2.41 -1.44 -12.02
CA ASN A 28 -1.69 -0.18 -11.97
C ASN A 28 -2.36 0.84 -12.91
N PRO A 29 -2.81 2.01 -12.43
CA PRO A 29 -3.53 2.99 -13.25
C PRO A 29 -2.72 3.57 -14.42
N ALA A 30 -1.40 3.45 -14.39
CA ALA A 30 -0.53 3.86 -15.49
C ALA A 30 -0.40 2.81 -16.60
N SER A 31 -1.09 1.66 -16.49
CA SER A 31 -1.12 0.62 -17.53
C SER A 31 -1.89 1.13 -18.74
N SER A 32 -1.23 1.25 -19.90
CA SER A 32 -1.84 1.74 -21.13
C SER A 32 -1.86 0.72 -22.26
N ASP A 33 -1.00 -0.26 -22.21
CA ASP A 33 -0.79 -1.28 -23.25
C ASP A 33 -1.08 -2.69 -22.76
N VAL A 34 -0.56 -3.02 -21.58
CA VAL A 34 -0.80 -4.31 -20.92
C VAL A 34 -1.05 -4.09 -19.43
N PRO A 35 -1.90 -4.91 -18.80
CA PRO A 35 -2.09 -4.85 -17.36
C PRO A 35 -0.78 -5.05 -16.60
N ARG A 36 -0.48 -4.14 -15.67
CA ARG A 36 0.71 -4.22 -14.81
C ARG A 36 0.32 -4.32 -13.36
N LEU A 37 1.14 -5.02 -12.60
CA LEU A 37 0.97 -5.13 -11.16
C LEU A 37 1.21 -3.78 -10.48
N PRO A 38 0.43 -3.47 -9.43
CA PRO A 38 0.50 -2.21 -8.72
C PRO A 38 1.64 -2.15 -7.71
N GLY A 39 2.31 -3.28 -7.47
CA GLY A 39 3.20 -3.42 -6.33
C GLY A 39 2.45 -3.58 -5.01
N GLY A 40 3.13 -4.03 -3.99
CA GLY A 40 2.54 -4.38 -2.69
C GLY A 40 3.50 -4.20 -1.51
N SER A 41 3.00 -4.60 -0.36
CA SER A 41 1.70 -5.22 -0.12
C SER A 41 0.52 -4.25 -0.09
N SER A 42 0.71 -2.95 0.11
CA SER A 42 -0.34 -1.92 0.16
C SER A 42 -0.82 -1.52 -1.25
N SER A 43 -1.18 -2.52 -2.06
CA SER A 43 -1.52 -2.39 -3.49
C SER A 43 -2.69 -1.42 -3.73
N GLY A 44 -3.80 -1.65 -3.06
CA GLY A 44 -4.99 -0.83 -3.22
C GLY A 44 -4.80 0.60 -2.72
N ALA A 45 -3.93 0.82 -1.73
CA ALA A 45 -3.59 2.17 -1.27
C ALA A 45 -2.83 2.94 -2.37
N GLY A 46 -1.84 2.31 -3.00
CA GLY A 46 -1.11 2.91 -4.12
C GLY A 46 -2.02 3.24 -5.29
N VAL A 47 -2.85 2.27 -5.70
CA VAL A 47 -3.80 2.44 -6.81
C VAL A 47 -4.84 3.51 -6.52
N ALA A 48 -5.44 3.53 -5.33
CA ALA A 48 -6.48 4.51 -4.98
C ALA A 48 -5.96 5.95 -5.03
N VAL A 49 -4.73 6.18 -4.58
CA VAL A 49 -4.09 7.49 -4.65
C VAL A 49 -3.71 7.85 -6.09
N ALA A 50 -3.10 6.93 -6.84
CA ALA A 50 -2.70 7.16 -8.23
C ALA A 50 -3.89 7.43 -9.13
N ALA A 51 -5.00 6.70 -8.95
CA ALA A 51 -6.24 6.90 -9.68
C ALA A 51 -7.02 8.16 -9.24
N GLY A 52 -6.57 8.88 -8.22
CA GLY A 52 -7.24 10.10 -7.75
C GLY A 52 -8.49 9.87 -6.93
N LEU A 53 -8.75 8.66 -6.47
CA LEU A 53 -9.94 8.33 -5.67
C LEU A 53 -9.87 8.97 -4.27
N VAL A 54 -8.68 9.09 -3.74
CA VAL A 54 -8.41 9.73 -2.44
C VAL A 54 -7.09 10.51 -2.51
N PRO A 55 -6.94 11.60 -1.75
CA PRO A 55 -5.69 12.35 -1.72
C PRO A 55 -4.58 11.63 -0.93
N VAL A 56 -4.96 10.77 0.02
CA VAL A 56 -4.04 10.02 0.87
C VAL A 56 -4.65 8.68 1.25
N ALA A 57 -3.82 7.65 1.29
CA ALA A 57 -4.17 6.35 1.83
C ALA A 57 -3.10 5.89 2.83
N MET A 58 -3.51 5.09 3.80
CA MET A 58 -2.58 4.50 4.77
C MET A 58 -2.20 3.08 4.33
N GLY A 59 -0.94 2.75 4.55
CA GLY A 59 -0.41 1.41 4.32
C GLY A 59 0.52 0.97 5.44
N THR A 60 1.06 -0.25 5.32
CA THR A 60 2.10 -0.78 6.18
C THR A 60 3.37 -1.03 5.39
N ASP A 61 4.52 -0.89 6.03
CA ASP A 61 5.81 -1.13 5.40
C ASP A 61 6.75 -1.85 6.36
N THR A 62 7.00 -3.10 6.05
CA THR A 62 8.02 -3.92 6.71
C THR A 62 9.30 -3.91 5.87
N GLY A 63 9.23 -4.44 4.66
CA GLY A 63 10.34 -4.55 3.72
C GLY A 63 10.19 -3.67 2.46
N GLY A 64 9.21 -2.73 2.44
CA GLY A 64 8.96 -1.88 1.28
C GLY A 64 7.49 -1.69 0.93
N SER A 65 6.57 -2.25 1.71
CA SER A 65 5.15 -2.39 1.33
C SER A 65 4.34 -1.09 1.24
N ILE A 66 4.91 0.06 1.54
CA ILE A 66 4.41 1.40 1.18
C ILE A 66 5.20 1.93 -0.03
N ARG A 67 6.53 1.83 0.01
CA ARG A 67 7.43 2.42 -0.97
C ARG A 67 7.37 1.72 -2.33
N ILE A 68 7.20 0.39 -2.35
CA ILE A 68 7.08 -0.39 -3.59
C ILE A 68 5.83 0.02 -4.39
N PRO A 69 4.59 -0.04 -3.81
CA PRO A 69 3.42 0.39 -4.56
C PRO A 69 3.46 1.89 -4.90
N ALA A 70 4.05 2.73 -4.07
CA ALA A 70 4.24 4.14 -4.41
C ALA A 70 5.12 4.31 -5.66
N ALA A 71 6.26 3.62 -5.72
CA ALA A 71 7.16 3.68 -6.86
C ALA A 71 6.50 3.14 -8.15
N PHE A 72 5.74 2.05 -8.06
CA PHE A 72 5.09 1.44 -9.22
C PHE A 72 3.94 2.28 -9.78
N ASN A 73 3.21 2.97 -8.90
CA ASN A 73 2.06 3.79 -9.29
C ASN A 73 2.37 5.28 -9.47
N GLY A 74 3.65 5.70 -9.34
CA GLY A 74 4.04 7.09 -9.51
C GLY A 74 3.53 8.03 -8.41
N THR A 75 3.43 7.53 -7.18
CA THR A 75 2.98 8.29 -6.01
C THR A 75 4.10 8.44 -4.98
N VAL A 76 3.88 9.24 -3.94
CA VAL A 76 4.79 9.38 -2.82
C VAL A 76 4.43 8.39 -1.73
N GLY A 77 5.38 7.54 -1.32
CA GLY A 77 5.22 6.61 -0.21
C GLY A 77 6.19 6.95 0.92
N TYR A 78 5.66 7.17 2.11
CA TYR A 78 6.47 7.56 3.27
C TYR A 78 6.53 6.45 4.31
N LYS A 79 7.70 5.83 4.44
CA LYS A 79 7.99 4.95 5.57
C LYS A 79 8.43 5.78 6.77
N ALA A 80 7.55 5.94 7.74
CA ALA A 80 7.83 6.67 8.97
C ALA A 80 8.91 5.99 9.82
N THR A 81 9.60 6.77 10.62
CA THR A 81 10.43 6.24 11.70
C THR A 81 9.59 5.34 12.61
N ARG A 82 10.12 4.18 12.94
CA ARG A 82 9.44 3.23 13.81
C ARG A 82 9.03 3.88 15.14
N GLY A 83 7.80 3.59 15.56
CA GLY A 83 7.21 4.19 16.77
C GLY A 83 6.58 5.57 16.55
N ARG A 84 6.64 6.12 15.33
CA ARG A 84 5.95 7.38 15.00
C ARG A 84 4.43 7.25 15.03
N TYR A 85 3.93 6.10 14.57
CA TYR A 85 2.51 5.76 14.58
C TYR A 85 2.27 4.57 15.49
N ASP A 86 1.14 4.60 16.20
CA ASP A 86 0.71 3.47 17.01
C ASP A 86 0.37 2.28 16.10
N MET A 87 0.87 1.12 16.44
CA MET A 87 0.65 -0.13 15.72
C MET A 87 -0.46 -0.98 16.35
N HIS A 88 -1.18 -0.45 17.34
CA HIS A 88 -2.29 -1.17 17.96
C HIS A 88 -3.37 -1.50 16.92
N GLY A 89 -3.83 -2.75 16.89
CA GLY A 89 -4.80 -3.24 15.93
C GLY A 89 -4.24 -3.58 14.54
N VAL A 90 -2.94 -3.39 14.30
CA VAL A 90 -2.27 -3.85 13.08
C VAL A 90 -1.75 -5.27 13.27
N PHE A 91 -2.14 -6.17 12.36
CA PHE A 91 -1.62 -7.54 12.38
C PHE A 91 -0.10 -7.54 12.14
N PRO A 92 0.71 -8.12 13.04
CA PRO A 92 2.16 -8.02 12.95
C PRO A 92 2.73 -8.98 11.89
N LEU A 93 3.69 -8.47 11.09
CA LEU A 93 4.56 -9.27 10.24
C LEU A 93 5.96 -9.37 10.86
N SER A 94 6.54 -8.26 11.23
CA SER A 94 7.84 -8.18 11.91
C SER A 94 7.81 -7.13 13.01
N LYS A 95 7.97 -7.58 14.26
CA LYS A 95 7.97 -6.67 15.42
C LYS A 95 9.04 -5.58 15.37
N SER A 96 10.14 -5.81 14.65
CA SER A 96 11.27 -4.88 14.57
C SER A 96 11.24 -3.97 13.34
N LEU A 97 10.48 -4.32 12.29
CA LEU A 97 10.52 -3.63 11.00
C LEU A 97 9.21 -2.96 10.60
N ASP A 98 8.08 -3.42 11.15
CA ASP A 98 6.77 -2.91 10.78
C ASP A 98 6.62 -1.43 11.11
N SER A 99 6.06 -0.69 10.17
CA SER A 99 5.64 0.70 10.35
C SER A 99 4.37 0.99 9.55
N LEU A 100 3.58 1.95 10.05
CA LEU A 100 2.51 2.58 9.30
C LEU A 100 3.04 3.81 8.57
N GLY A 101 2.39 4.17 7.47
CA GLY A 101 2.70 5.41 6.78
C GLY A 101 1.71 5.71 5.65
N PRO A 102 1.71 6.96 5.18
CA PRO A 102 0.85 7.37 4.09
C PRO A 102 1.47 7.11 2.72
N LEU A 103 0.55 6.93 1.74
CA LEU A 103 0.79 7.12 0.33
C LEU A 103 -0.02 8.33 -0.10
N CYS A 104 0.56 9.24 -0.90
CA CYS A 104 -0.09 10.46 -1.39
C CYS A 104 0.46 10.86 -2.77
N ARG A 105 -0.16 11.85 -3.39
CA ARG A 105 0.34 12.51 -4.60
C ARG A 105 1.20 13.69 -4.24
#